data_d8aeda514c0e34cae483ccaa44682636
#
_entry.id   d8aeda514c0e34cae483ccaa44682636
#
_cell.length_a   1.000
_cell.length_b   1.000
_cell.length_c   1.000
_cell.angle_alpha   90.00
_cell.angle_beta   90.00
_cell.angle_gamma   90.00
#
_symmetry.space_group_name_H-M   'P 1'
#
loop_
_entity.id
_entity.type
_entity.pdbx_description
1 polymer ?
#
loop_
_entity_poly.entity_id
_entity_poly.type
_entity_poly.pdbx_seq_one_letter_code
_entity_poly.pdbx_strand_id
1 'polypeptide(L)'
;MRKVVAGLFMTLDGVVESPDKWQEHFDEDMGEAMMEQLTSQDAVLLGRVTYQEWASYWPTATDEPFASFINSTPKYVFSTTLDSVEEWKNSTLIKGDLAQQIAKLKQLPGKNIGTAGSPTLVYSLLEQGLLDELILLVHPVVAGNGKRLFKDGGSPKRLKLLSSKTTRTGTVILTYQPLQ
;
A
#
# COMPACT_ATOMS: atom_id res chain seq x y z
N MET A 1 -4.91 2.14 19.32
CA MET A 1 -4.31 3.10 18.35
C MET A 1 -4.37 2.44 16.98
N ARG A 2 -4.73 3.18 15.94
CA ARG A 2 -4.80 2.68 14.57
C ARG A 2 -3.41 2.30 14.07
N LYS A 3 -3.30 1.19 13.33
CA LYS A 3 -2.05 0.81 12.66
C LYS A 3 -1.99 1.38 11.26
N VAL A 4 -0.78 1.65 10.77
CA VAL A 4 -0.50 1.89 9.35
C VAL A 4 -0.01 0.58 8.74
N VAL A 5 -0.75 0.08 7.77
CA VAL A 5 -0.52 -1.22 7.12
C VAL A 5 -0.30 -1.01 5.63
N ALA A 6 0.86 -1.41 5.12
CA ALA A 6 1.13 -1.41 3.70
C ALA A 6 0.90 -2.81 3.10
N GLY A 7 0.16 -2.88 2.00
CA GLY A 7 -0.03 -4.09 1.21
C GLY A 7 0.41 -3.86 -0.23
N LEU A 8 1.34 -4.67 -0.74
CA LEU A 8 1.94 -4.50 -2.06
C LEU A 8 2.09 -5.84 -2.78
N PHE A 9 1.78 -5.85 -4.07
CA PHE A 9 2.27 -6.88 -4.97
C PHE A 9 3.74 -6.62 -5.26
N MET A 10 4.56 -7.67 -5.27
CA MET A 10 5.99 -7.57 -5.49
C MET A 10 6.50 -8.74 -6.32
N THR A 11 7.45 -8.49 -7.20
CA THR A 11 8.21 -9.53 -7.91
C THR A 11 9.32 -10.09 -7.01
N LEU A 12 9.92 -11.23 -7.39
CA LEU A 12 11.06 -11.81 -6.67
C LEU A 12 12.26 -10.87 -6.60
N ASP A 13 12.46 -10.02 -7.60
CA ASP A 13 13.52 -9.01 -7.63
C ASP A 13 13.11 -7.65 -7.03
N GLY A 14 11.98 -7.61 -6.32
CA GLY A 14 11.56 -6.48 -5.49
C GLY A 14 10.82 -5.35 -6.20
N VAL A 15 10.43 -5.52 -7.46
CA VAL A 15 9.65 -4.54 -8.23
C VAL A 15 8.23 -4.51 -7.72
N VAL A 16 7.71 -3.30 -7.47
CA VAL A 16 6.35 -3.04 -6.95
C VAL A 16 5.55 -2.08 -7.83
N GLU A 17 6.15 -1.62 -8.92
CA GLU A 17 5.54 -0.72 -9.89
C GLU A 17 4.77 -1.51 -10.95
N SER A 18 3.64 -0.96 -11.41
CA SER A 18 2.85 -1.48 -12.53
C SER A 18 2.60 -3.00 -12.46
N PRO A 19 1.94 -3.50 -11.41
CA PRO A 19 1.67 -4.94 -11.27
C PRO A 19 0.84 -5.51 -12.42
N ASP A 20 0.04 -4.68 -13.09
CA ASP A 20 -0.71 -5.01 -14.29
C ASP A 20 0.16 -5.53 -15.45
N LYS A 21 1.46 -5.21 -15.46
CA LYS A 21 2.39 -5.62 -16.52
C LYS A 21 3.06 -6.97 -16.29
N TRP A 22 3.10 -7.46 -15.06
CA TRP A 22 3.83 -8.69 -14.72
C TRP A 22 3.03 -9.66 -13.84
N GLN A 23 1.88 -9.25 -13.30
CA GLN A 23 0.99 -10.12 -12.55
C GLN A 23 0.13 -10.91 -13.53
N GLU A 24 0.42 -12.20 -13.69
CA GLU A 24 -0.33 -13.08 -14.60
C GLU A 24 -1.58 -13.68 -13.96
N HIS A 25 -1.54 -13.90 -12.64
CA HIS A 25 -2.60 -14.59 -11.91
C HIS A 25 -3.03 -13.79 -10.66
N PHE A 26 -4.32 -13.78 -10.44
CA PHE A 26 -4.94 -13.34 -9.20
C PHE A 26 -5.90 -14.42 -8.75
N ASP A 27 -5.43 -15.30 -7.86
CA ASP A 27 -6.21 -16.46 -7.42
C ASP A 27 -7.11 -16.13 -6.21
N GLU A 28 -7.93 -17.12 -5.84
CA GLU A 28 -8.90 -17.01 -4.75
C GLU A 28 -8.22 -16.76 -3.39
N ASP A 29 -7.05 -17.36 -3.16
CA ASP A 29 -6.28 -17.13 -1.92
C ASP A 29 -5.78 -15.69 -1.78
N MET A 30 -5.37 -15.07 -2.90
CA MET A 30 -5.04 -13.63 -2.93
C MET A 30 -6.29 -12.77 -2.73
N GLY A 31 -7.42 -13.18 -3.31
CA GLY A 31 -8.71 -12.51 -3.11
C GLY A 31 -9.15 -12.49 -1.65
N GLU A 32 -9.02 -13.62 -0.94
CA GLU A 32 -9.28 -13.72 0.49
C GLU A 32 -8.38 -12.78 1.30
N ALA A 33 -7.07 -12.82 1.06
CA ALA A 33 -6.11 -11.95 1.76
C ALA A 33 -6.40 -10.46 1.50
N MET A 34 -6.77 -10.10 0.28
CA MET A 34 -7.19 -8.73 -0.05
C MET A 34 -8.45 -8.35 0.72
N MET A 35 -9.46 -9.21 0.78
CA MET A 35 -10.70 -8.96 1.54
C MET A 35 -10.43 -8.76 3.04
N GLU A 36 -9.58 -9.56 3.65
CA GLU A 36 -9.16 -9.39 5.03
C GLU A 36 -8.53 -8.01 5.23
N GLN A 37 -7.63 -7.61 4.32
CA GLN A 37 -7.00 -6.29 4.37
C GLN A 37 -8.04 -5.17 4.23
N LEU A 38 -8.92 -5.21 3.22
CA LEU A 38 -9.94 -4.18 2.99
C LEU A 38 -10.90 -4.02 4.18
N THR A 39 -11.35 -5.12 4.77
CA THR A 39 -12.28 -5.10 5.91
C THR A 39 -11.62 -4.63 7.21
N SER A 40 -10.31 -4.76 7.32
CA SER A 40 -9.53 -4.34 8.49
C SER A 40 -9.21 -2.84 8.54
N GLN A 41 -9.49 -2.09 7.47
CA GLN A 41 -9.12 -0.68 7.33
C GLN A 41 -10.32 0.21 6.96
N ASP A 42 -10.25 1.49 7.29
CA ASP A 42 -11.28 2.49 6.99
C ASP A 42 -10.71 3.82 6.49
N ALA A 43 -9.42 3.86 6.18
CA ALA A 43 -8.74 4.99 5.59
C ALA A 43 -7.56 4.49 4.73
N VAL A 44 -7.20 5.26 3.71
CA VAL A 44 -6.11 4.92 2.80
C VAL A 44 -5.15 6.08 2.65
N LEU A 45 -3.84 5.80 2.73
CA LEU A 45 -2.77 6.74 2.40
C LEU A 45 -2.34 6.52 0.95
N LEU A 46 -2.17 7.59 0.21
CA LEU A 46 -1.67 7.56 -1.17
C LEU A 46 -0.52 8.55 -1.33
N GLY A 47 0.51 8.15 -2.05
CA GLY A 47 1.48 9.08 -2.60
C GLY A 47 0.94 9.72 -3.89
N ARG A 48 1.57 10.82 -4.32
CA ARG A 48 1.14 11.60 -5.49
C ARG A 48 0.96 10.75 -6.76
N VAL A 49 1.96 9.94 -7.09
CA VAL A 49 1.93 9.16 -8.34
C VAL A 49 0.77 8.17 -8.34
N THR A 50 0.65 7.39 -7.27
CA THR A 50 -0.46 6.43 -7.13
C THR A 50 -1.82 7.14 -7.14
N TYR A 51 -1.94 8.29 -6.46
CA TYR A 51 -3.17 9.07 -6.52
C TYR A 51 -3.54 9.47 -7.95
N GLN A 52 -2.58 10.02 -8.73
CA GLN A 52 -2.83 10.48 -10.09
C GLN A 52 -3.22 9.33 -11.03
N GLU A 53 -2.53 8.19 -10.94
CA GLU A 53 -2.86 6.99 -11.71
C GLU A 53 -4.24 6.44 -11.33
N TRP A 54 -4.51 6.33 -10.04
CA TRP A 54 -5.74 5.74 -9.52
C TRP A 54 -6.97 6.65 -9.69
N ALA A 55 -6.82 7.95 -9.58
CA ALA A 55 -7.90 8.91 -9.82
C ALA A 55 -8.39 8.90 -11.27
N SER A 56 -7.54 8.50 -12.22
CA SER A 56 -7.93 8.35 -13.63
C SER A 56 -8.66 7.04 -13.94
N TYR A 57 -8.56 6.03 -13.07
CA TYR A 57 -9.10 4.68 -13.31
C TYR A 57 -10.25 4.31 -12.37
N TRP A 58 -10.03 4.34 -11.05
CA TRP A 58 -10.97 3.80 -10.06
C TRP A 58 -12.34 4.47 -9.99
N PRO A 59 -12.51 5.79 -10.24
CA PRO A 59 -13.85 6.40 -10.20
C PRO A 59 -14.87 5.76 -11.15
N THR A 60 -14.42 5.14 -12.23
CA THR A 60 -15.26 4.49 -13.25
C THR A 60 -15.04 2.97 -13.33
N ALA A 61 -14.12 2.42 -12.57
CA ALA A 61 -13.82 1.00 -12.57
C ALA A 61 -14.94 0.16 -11.94
N THR A 62 -15.07 -1.08 -12.42
CA THR A 62 -16.07 -2.05 -11.94
C THR A 62 -15.43 -3.29 -11.31
N ASP A 63 -14.15 -3.22 -10.99
CA ASP A 63 -13.37 -4.31 -10.41
C ASP A 63 -13.69 -4.47 -8.91
N GLU A 64 -14.76 -5.16 -8.64
CA GLU A 64 -15.24 -5.38 -7.27
C GLU A 64 -14.47 -6.51 -6.56
N PRO A 65 -14.31 -6.44 -5.23
CA PRO A 65 -14.87 -5.45 -4.30
C PRO A 65 -14.01 -4.19 -4.12
N PHE A 66 -12.85 -4.11 -4.75
CA PHE A 66 -11.88 -3.03 -4.52
C PHE A 66 -12.40 -1.66 -5.00
N ALA A 67 -13.10 -1.61 -6.15
CA ALA A 67 -13.64 -0.35 -6.69
C ALA A 67 -14.61 0.33 -5.70
N SER A 68 -15.55 -0.41 -5.15
CA SER A 68 -16.47 0.11 -4.13
C SER A 68 -15.75 0.56 -2.87
N PHE A 69 -14.79 -0.23 -2.39
CA PHE A 69 -13.98 0.12 -1.22
C PHE A 69 -13.22 1.41 -1.43
N ILE A 70 -12.40 1.52 -2.47
CA ILE A 70 -11.49 2.65 -2.65
C ILE A 70 -12.24 3.95 -2.99
N ASN A 71 -13.38 3.87 -3.67
CA ASN A 71 -14.20 5.04 -3.99
C ASN A 71 -14.96 5.59 -2.77
N SER A 72 -15.37 4.73 -1.83
CA SER A 72 -16.10 5.14 -0.62
C SER A 72 -15.18 5.51 0.55
N THR A 73 -13.97 4.96 0.61
CA THR A 73 -13.03 5.15 1.73
C THR A 73 -12.35 6.51 1.69
N PRO A 74 -12.19 7.21 2.83
CA PRO A 74 -11.35 8.40 2.94
C PRO A 74 -9.92 8.15 2.50
N LYS A 75 -9.42 8.99 1.61
CA LYS A 75 -8.06 8.95 1.07
C LYS A 75 -7.26 10.16 1.52
N TYR A 76 -6.09 9.92 2.09
CA TYR A 76 -5.15 10.95 2.50
C TYR A 76 -3.95 10.94 1.56
N VAL A 77 -3.82 11.97 0.74
CA VAL A 77 -2.82 12.07 -0.32
C VAL A 77 -1.64 12.90 0.15
N PHE A 78 -0.49 12.27 0.32
CA PHE A 78 0.75 12.96 0.71
C PHE A 78 1.46 13.49 -0.53
N SER A 79 1.54 14.82 -0.65
CA SER A 79 2.26 15.48 -1.73
C SER A 79 2.68 16.89 -1.34
N THR A 80 3.88 17.28 -1.77
CA THR A 80 4.38 18.66 -1.68
C THR A 80 4.14 19.45 -2.97
N THR A 81 3.77 18.79 -4.05
CA THR A 81 3.68 19.36 -5.40
C THR A 81 2.27 19.42 -5.99
N LEU A 82 1.32 18.66 -5.45
CA LEU A 82 -0.09 18.78 -5.83
C LEU A 82 -0.71 20.04 -5.20
N ASP A 83 -1.55 20.71 -5.96
CA ASP A 83 -2.33 21.85 -5.48
C ASP A 83 -3.72 21.44 -5.00
N SER A 84 -4.31 20.40 -5.61
CA SER A 84 -5.64 19.89 -5.29
C SER A 84 -5.73 18.37 -5.48
N VAL A 85 -6.74 17.76 -4.84
CA VAL A 85 -7.13 16.34 -4.97
C VAL A 85 -8.65 16.20 -5.15
N GLU A 86 -9.28 17.20 -5.75
CA GLU A 86 -10.74 17.24 -5.95
C GLU A 86 -11.23 16.32 -7.07
N GLU A 87 -10.32 15.84 -7.92
CA GLU A 87 -10.65 14.94 -9.05
C GLU A 87 -11.21 13.59 -8.58
N TRP A 88 -10.91 13.19 -7.36
CA TRP A 88 -11.40 11.94 -6.80
C TRP A 88 -12.05 12.18 -5.42
N LYS A 89 -13.34 11.89 -5.34
CA LYS A 89 -14.13 12.07 -4.12
C LYS A 89 -13.50 11.40 -2.88
N ASN A 90 -13.76 11.95 -1.71
CA ASN A 90 -13.24 11.46 -0.43
C ASN A 90 -11.70 11.52 -0.34
N SER A 91 -11.06 12.41 -1.09
CA SER A 91 -9.62 12.65 -1.03
C SER A 91 -9.30 13.93 -0.27
N THR A 92 -8.27 13.88 0.56
CA THR A 92 -7.74 15.02 1.32
C THR A 92 -6.25 15.15 1.06
N LEU A 93 -5.82 16.32 0.60
CA LEU A 93 -4.40 16.62 0.40
C LEU A 93 -3.73 16.89 1.75
N ILE A 94 -2.66 16.16 2.02
CA ILE A 94 -1.85 16.32 3.23
C ILE A 94 -0.50 16.90 2.84
N LYS A 95 -0.19 18.08 3.40
CA LYS A 95 1.11 18.75 3.29
C LYS A 95 1.80 18.79 4.65
N GLY A 96 3.14 18.90 4.63
CA GLY A 96 3.94 19.03 5.84
C GLY A 96 4.65 17.73 6.25
N ASP A 97 5.06 17.68 7.50
CA ASP A 97 5.86 16.59 8.05
C ASP A 97 5.06 15.28 8.14
N LEU A 98 5.60 14.21 7.53
CA LEU A 98 4.94 12.91 7.43
C LEU A 98 4.66 12.33 8.82
N ALA A 99 5.64 12.37 9.73
CA ALA A 99 5.50 11.77 11.05
C ALA A 99 4.40 12.45 11.88
N GLN A 100 4.34 13.79 11.84
CA GLN A 100 3.31 14.53 12.54
C GLN A 100 1.91 14.24 11.99
N GLN A 101 1.76 14.14 10.68
CA GLN A 101 0.47 13.87 10.06
C GLN A 101 0.01 12.43 10.33
N ILE A 102 0.91 11.45 10.24
CA ILE A 102 0.61 10.06 10.61
C ILE A 102 0.22 9.95 12.08
N ALA A 103 0.93 10.63 12.99
CA ALA A 103 0.58 10.64 14.41
C ALA A 103 -0.85 11.17 14.65
N LYS A 104 -1.25 12.23 13.96
CA LYS A 104 -2.61 12.77 14.03
C LYS A 104 -3.65 11.76 13.54
N LEU A 105 -3.41 11.13 12.38
CA LEU A 105 -4.33 10.15 11.81
C LEU A 105 -4.47 8.90 12.72
N LYS A 106 -3.39 8.45 13.35
CA LYS A 106 -3.43 7.33 14.31
C LYS A 106 -4.23 7.63 15.57
N GLN A 107 -4.40 8.90 15.95
CA GLN A 107 -5.20 9.31 17.12
C GLN A 107 -6.70 9.35 16.83
N LEU A 108 -7.11 9.43 15.58
CA LEU A 108 -8.53 9.39 15.22
C LEU A 108 -9.12 8.02 15.53
N PRO A 109 -10.41 7.94 15.93
CA PRO A 109 -11.07 6.66 16.07
C PRO A 109 -11.22 5.96 14.73
N GLY A 110 -11.18 4.65 14.71
CA GLY A 110 -11.37 3.85 13.51
C GLY A 110 -10.53 2.60 13.46
N LYS A 111 -10.57 1.94 12.30
CA LYS A 111 -9.80 0.75 11.97
C LYS A 111 -8.36 1.13 11.53
N ASN A 112 -7.65 0.20 10.93
CA ASN A 112 -6.31 0.45 10.38
C ASN A 112 -6.35 1.46 9.23
N ILE A 113 -5.21 2.05 8.95
CA ILE A 113 -4.95 2.95 7.84
C ILE A 113 -4.12 2.17 6.82
N GLY A 114 -4.70 1.88 5.66
CA GLY A 114 -4.04 1.10 4.61
C GLY A 114 -3.22 1.96 3.66
N THR A 115 -2.25 1.37 2.98
CA THR A 115 -1.61 1.95 1.80
C THR A 115 -1.15 0.85 0.85
N ALA A 116 -1.31 1.10 -0.45
CA ALA A 116 -0.79 0.27 -1.52
C ALA A 116 0.24 1.03 -2.40
N GLY A 117 0.62 2.23 -2.00
CA GLY A 117 1.57 3.07 -2.75
C GLY A 117 1.40 4.56 -2.48
N SER A 118 2.28 5.36 -2.99
CA SER A 118 3.40 5.01 -3.89
C SER A 118 4.49 4.20 -3.16
N PRO A 119 5.33 3.46 -3.90
CA PRO A 119 6.47 2.78 -3.29
C PRO A 119 7.36 3.72 -2.47
N THR A 120 7.52 4.97 -2.92
CA THR A 120 8.27 5.99 -2.18
C THR A 120 7.62 6.34 -0.84
N LEU A 121 6.28 6.44 -0.78
CA LEU A 121 5.57 6.69 0.48
C LEU A 121 5.75 5.51 1.43
N VAL A 122 5.55 4.27 0.95
CA VAL A 122 5.73 3.07 1.78
C VAL A 122 7.15 2.96 2.32
N TYR A 123 8.16 3.20 1.46
CA TYR A 123 9.55 3.23 1.89
C TYR A 123 9.81 4.31 2.95
N SER A 124 9.26 5.51 2.77
CA SER A 124 9.41 6.60 3.74
C SER A 124 8.75 6.28 5.08
N LEU A 125 7.58 5.64 5.08
CA LEU A 125 6.91 5.17 6.29
C LEU A 125 7.76 4.12 7.02
N LEU A 126 8.37 3.20 6.30
CA LEU A 126 9.26 2.18 6.86
C LEU A 126 10.54 2.82 7.44
N GLU A 127 11.19 3.72 6.69
CA GLU A 127 12.42 4.40 7.11
C GLU A 127 12.23 5.22 8.39
N GLN A 128 11.09 5.87 8.54
CA GLN A 128 10.78 6.72 9.68
C GLN A 128 10.13 5.97 10.86
N GLY A 129 10.00 4.64 10.78
CA GLY A 129 9.37 3.84 11.84
C GLY A 129 7.87 4.11 12.02
N LEU A 130 7.20 4.57 10.97
CA LEU A 130 5.77 4.91 10.98
C LEU A 130 4.87 3.78 10.48
N LEU A 131 5.45 2.77 9.84
CA LEU A 131 4.77 1.58 9.34
C LEU A 131 4.68 0.53 10.44
N ASP A 132 3.49 0.05 10.73
CA ASP A 132 3.25 -0.98 11.75
C ASP A 132 3.25 -2.39 11.18
N GLU A 133 2.76 -2.57 9.95
CA GLU A 133 2.75 -3.86 9.25
C GLU A 133 3.04 -3.68 7.75
N LEU A 134 3.79 -4.62 7.19
CA LEU A 134 4.11 -4.72 5.78
C LEU A 134 3.65 -6.08 5.25
N ILE A 135 2.69 -6.07 4.34
CA ILE A 135 2.16 -7.26 3.67
C ILE A 135 2.70 -7.27 2.24
N LEU A 136 3.44 -8.31 1.90
CA LEU A 136 4.01 -8.50 0.57
C LEU A 136 3.41 -9.73 -0.08
N LEU A 137 2.78 -9.55 -1.24
CA LEU A 137 2.33 -10.64 -2.10
C LEU A 137 3.43 -10.85 -3.16
N VAL A 138 4.37 -11.74 -2.85
CA VAL A 138 5.54 -12.00 -3.69
C VAL A 138 5.19 -12.99 -4.78
N HIS A 139 5.12 -12.49 -6.01
CA HIS A 139 4.80 -13.29 -7.19
C HIS A 139 6.02 -14.05 -7.71
N PRO A 140 5.85 -15.26 -8.25
CA PRO A 140 6.95 -16.08 -8.79
C PRO A 140 7.42 -15.56 -10.16
N VAL A 141 7.83 -14.29 -10.23
CA VAL A 141 8.27 -13.61 -11.45
C VAL A 141 9.46 -12.70 -11.16
N VAL A 142 10.34 -12.56 -12.11
CA VAL A 142 11.45 -11.61 -12.13
C VAL A 142 11.17 -10.58 -13.21
N ALA A 143 10.93 -9.32 -12.82
CA ALA A 143 10.58 -8.27 -13.77
C ALA A 143 11.81 -7.71 -14.52
N GLY A 144 12.99 -7.74 -13.90
CA GLY A 144 14.23 -7.24 -14.47
C GLY A 144 14.37 -5.71 -14.42
N ASN A 145 13.30 -4.97 -14.63
CA ASN A 145 13.25 -3.51 -14.53
C ASN A 145 11.98 -3.06 -13.80
N GLY A 146 11.93 -1.79 -13.43
CA GLY A 146 10.82 -1.18 -12.68
C GLY A 146 11.26 -0.70 -11.30
N LYS A 147 10.40 0.06 -10.66
CA LYS A 147 10.68 0.65 -9.36
C LYS A 147 10.60 -0.40 -8.26
N ARG A 148 11.69 -0.56 -7.51
CA ARG A 148 11.76 -1.45 -6.36
C ARG A 148 11.28 -0.76 -5.08
N LEU A 149 10.73 -1.56 -4.17
CA LEU A 149 10.31 -1.07 -2.85
C LEU A 149 11.52 -0.64 -2.02
N PHE A 150 12.54 -1.50 -1.96
CA PHE A 150 13.74 -1.23 -1.18
C PHE A 150 14.80 -0.58 -2.06
N LYS A 151 15.39 0.51 -1.55
CA LYS A 151 16.40 1.30 -2.27
C LYS A 151 17.81 0.85 -1.88
N ASP A 152 18.74 0.97 -2.81
CA ASP A 152 20.15 0.78 -2.53
C ASP A 152 20.70 1.88 -1.60
N GLY A 153 21.67 1.53 -0.78
CA GLY A 153 22.38 2.46 0.11
C GLY A 153 21.67 2.82 1.42
N GLY A 154 20.51 2.19 1.71
CA GLY A 154 19.83 2.34 2.99
C GLY A 154 20.48 1.55 4.12
N SER A 155 20.16 1.90 5.37
CA SER A 155 20.56 1.09 6.53
C SER A 155 19.74 -0.19 6.59
N PRO A 156 20.32 -1.31 7.07
CA PRO A 156 19.57 -2.55 7.24
C PRO A 156 18.36 -2.35 8.17
N LYS A 157 17.19 -2.75 7.74
CA LYS A 157 15.97 -2.78 8.55
C LYS A 157 15.63 -4.21 8.91
N ARG A 158 15.36 -4.44 10.18
CA ARG A 158 14.95 -5.75 10.66
C ARG A 158 13.43 -5.83 10.73
N LEU A 159 12.89 -6.94 10.27
CA LEU A 159 11.46 -7.21 10.25
C LEU A 159 11.21 -8.54 10.94
N LYS A 160 10.15 -8.59 11.75
CA LYS A 160 9.66 -9.83 12.34
C LYS A 160 8.59 -10.42 11.45
N LEU A 161 8.75 -11.64 10.99
CA LEU A 161 7.69 -12.36 10.27
C LEU A 161 6.55 -12.69 11.25
N LEU A 162 5.34 -12.26 10.91
CA LEU A 162 4.11 -12.55 11.65
C LEU A 162 3.39 -13.75 11.06
N SER A 163 3.28 -13.81 9.73
CA SER A 163 2.65 -14.92 9.01
C SER A 163 3.20 -15.09 7.60
N SER A 164 3.06 -16.30 7.07
CA SER A 164 3.33 -16.62 5.68
C SER A 164 2.27 -17.59 5.15
N LYS A 165 1.80 -17.37 3.93
CA LYS A 165 0.86 -18.25 3.22
C LYS A 165 1.32 -18.37 1.78
N THR A 166 1.38 -19.58 1.24
CA THR A 166 1.59 -19.81 -0.19
C THR A 166 0.24 -20.03 -0.85
N THR A 167 -0.03 -19.30 -1.92
CA THR A 167 -1.27 -19.46 -2.68
C THR A 167 -1.16 -20.61 -3.69
N ARG A 168 -2.29 -21.03 -4.24
CA ARG A 168 -2.36 -22.14 -5.22
C ARG A 168 -1.60 -21.85 -6.52
N THR A 169 -1.37 -20.59 -6.87
CA THR A 169 -0.59 -20.19 -8.05
C THR A 169 0.89 -19.90 -7.75
N GLY A 170 1.33 -20.13 -6.50
CA GLY A 170 2.74 -19.97 -6.10
C GLY A 170 3.12 -18.57 -5.62
N THR A 171 2.18 -17.64 -5.49
CA THR A 171 2.42 -16.36 -4.81
C THR A 171 2.61 -16.60 -3.31
N VAL A 172 3.59 -15.97 -2.70
CA VAL A 172 3.82 -16.06 -1.26
C VAL A 172 3.38 -14.76 -0.59
N ILE A 173 2.41 -14.86 0.31
CA ILE A 173 1.92 -13.73 1.10
C ILE A 173 2.70 -13.71 2.41
N LEU A 174 3.44 -12.64 2.65
CA LEU A 174 4.29 -12.44 3.82
C LEU A 174 3.80 -11.23 4.59
N THR A 175 3.50 -11.41 5.88
CA THR A 175 3.16 -10.31 6.77
C THR A 175 4.30 -10.08 7.75
N TYR A 176 4.85 -8.87 7.73
CA TYR A 176 5.97 -8.47 8.58
C TYR A 176 5.58 -7.32 9.51
N GLN A 177 6.19 -7.30 10.68
CA GLN A 177 6.24 -6.16 11.58
C GLN A 177 7.65 -5.57 11.56
N PRO A 178 7.83 -4.28 11.19
CA PRO A 178 9.10 -3.60 11.34
C PRO A 178 9.54 -3.56 12.80
N LEU A 179 10.81 -3.87 13.06
CA LEU A 179 11.41 -3.74 14.39
C LEU A 179 11.99 -2.33 14.52
N GLN A 180 11.72 -1.69 15.65
CA GLN A 180 12.25 -0.38 16.00
C GLN A 180 13.70 -0.46 16.45
#